data_2f68493bc7c1abd7a49bbd931b3eb045
#
_entry.id   2f68493bc7c1abd7a49bbd931b3eb045
#
_cell.length_a   1.000
_cell.length_b   1.000
_cell.length_c   1.000
_cell.angle_alpha   90.00
_cell.angle_beta   90.00
_cell.angle_gamma   90.00
#
_symmetry.space_group_name_H-M   'P 1'
#
loop_
_entity.id
_entity.type
_entity.pdbx_description
1 polymer ?
#
loop_
_entity_poly.entity_id
_entity_poly.type
_entity_poly.pdbx_seq_one_letter_code
_entity_poly.pdbx_strand_id
1 'polypeptide(L)'
;MTRPRNVKISPYTWSVKWSRHEVLKHHPNGDACGACDMESMTIAVDPGRHEDYARATLLHEILHACIRGSDPTLDDEHEETAVAAITGPLLAALRDNPELIDYLMEDA
;
A
#
# COMPACT_ATOMS: atom_id res chain seq x y z
N MET A 1 -10.14 -13.53 -8.40
CA MET A 1 -8.95 -13.33 -7.57
C MET A 1 -9.35 -12.70 -6.23
N THR A 2 -8.86 -13.26 -5.15
CA THR A 2 -9.21 -12.81 -3.81
C THR A 2 -8.35 -11.61 -3.40
N ARG A 3 -8.99 -10.57 -2.94
CA ARG A 3 -8.30 -9.40 -2.40
C ARG A 3 -7.75 -9.71 -1.01
N PRO A 4 -6.48 -9.35 -0.71
CA PRO A 4 -5.91 -9.65 0.60
C PRO A 4 -6.60 -8.86 1.71
N ARG A 5 -6.75 -9.48 2.88
CA ARG A 5 -7.33 -8.85 4.06
C ARG A 5 -6.31 -8.51 5.12
N ASN A 6 -5.11 -9.03 4.97
CA ASN A 6 -4.00 -8.79 5.87
C ASN A 6 -2.71 -8.71 5.08
N VAL A 7 -1.79 -7.90 5.55
CA VAL A 7 -0.44 -7.80 4.99
C VAL A 7 0.54 -7.78 6.15
N LYS A 8 1.51 -8.70 6.12
CA LYS A 8 2.59 -8.69 7.09
C LYS A 8 3.70 -7.75 6.64
N ILE A 9 3.97 -6.76 7.45
CA ILE A 9 5.11 -5.87 7.29
C ILE A 9 5.82 -5.89 8.63
N SER A 10 6.80 -6.82 8.74
CA SER A 10 7.44 -7.14 10.02
C SER A 10 7.86 -5.90 10.81
N PRO A 11 7.64 -5.90 12.14
CA PRO A 11 7.15 -7.03 12.95
C PRO A 11 5.62 -7.10 13.04
N TYR A 12 4.88 -6.35 12.25
CA TYR A 12 3.45 -6.15 12.44
C TYR A 12 2.61 -6.82 11.35
N THR A 13 1.37 -7.16 11.70
CA THR A 13 0.34 -7.55 10.74
C THR A 13 -0.65 -6.41 10.59
N TRP A 14 -0.81 -5.94 9.36
CA TRP A 14 -1.73 -4.86 9.02
C TRP A 14 -3.03 -5.42 8.51
N SER A 15 -4.16 -4.85 8.94
CA SER A 15 -5.46 -5.16 8.35
C SER A 15 -5.66 -4.36 7.08
N VAL A 16 -6.19 -5.00 6.04
CA VAL A 16 -6.56 -4.31 4.80
C VAL A 16 -8.10 -4.24 4.75
N LYS A 17 -8.63 -3.04 4.76
CA LYS A 17 -10.06 -2.77 4.70
C LYS A 17 -10.45 -2.30 3.30
N TRP A 18 -11.21 -3.10 2.61
CA TRP A 18 -11.75 -2.76 1.29
C TRP A 18 -13.08 -2.03 1.49
N SER A 19 -12.98 -0.75 1.80
CA SER A 19 -14.12 0.05 2.24
C SER A 19 -13.91 1.54 1.95
N ARG A 20 -14.82 2.11 1.14
CA ARG A 20 -14.79 3.55 0.90
C ARG A 20 -15.06 4.33 2.19
N HIS A 21 -15.91 3.80 3.06
CA HIS A 21 -16.18 4.42 4.36
C HIS A 21 -14.90 4.58 5.19
N GLU A 22 -14.07 3.53 5.22
CA GLU A 22 -12.79 3.58 5.93
C GLU A 22 -11.83 4.59 5.31
N VAL A 23 -11.78 4.69 3.98
CA VAL A 23 -10.95 5.70 3.30
C VAL A 23 -11.41 7.10 3.69
N LEU A 24 -12.72 7.34 3.69
CA LEU A 24 -13.28 8.66 4.02
C LEU A 24 -13.05 9.10 5.46
N LYS A 25 -12.84 8.17 6.38
CA LYS A 25 -12.45 8.52 7.75
C LYS A 25 -11.16 9.32 7.80
N HIS A 26 -10.22 9.01 6.90
CA HIS A 26 -8.91 9.66 6.84
C HIS A 26 -8.83 10.76 5.79
N HIS A 27 -9.68 10.70 4.79
CA HIS A 27 -9.74 11.66 3.68
C HIS A 27 -11.19 12.05 3.41
N PRO A 28 -11.80 12.86 4.31
CA PRO A 28 -13.24 13.16 4.23
C PRO A 28 -13.66 13.93 2.99
N ASN A 29 -12.70 14.58 2.29
CA ASN A 29 -12.99 15.29 1.05
C ASN A 29 -13.29 14.36 -0.13
N GLY A 30 -13.04 13.07 0.01
CA GLY A 30 -13.30 12.08 -1.03
C GLY A 30 -12.32 12.11 -2.19
N ASP A 31 -11.17 12.74 -2.03
CA ASP A 31 -10.14 12.90 -3.07
C ASP A 31 -9.07 11.81 -3.04
N ALA A 32 -9.17 10.88 -2.11
CA ALA A 32 -8.21 9.77 -1.98
C ALA A 32 -8.89 8.43 -2.24
N CYS A 33 -8.12 7.46 -2.73
CA CYS A 33 -8.59 6.11 -3.02
C CYS A 33 -8.06 5.09 -2.02
N GLY A 34 -7.16 5.49 -1.13
CA GLY A 34 -6.60 4.67 -0.08
C GLY A 34 -6.13 5.48 1.10
N ALA A 35 -5.83 4.81 2.19
CA ALA A 35 -5.31 5.41 3.42
C ALA A 35 -4.46 4.41 4.18
N CYS A 36 -3.51 4.93 4.94
CA CYS A 36 -2.64 4.13 5.80
C CYS A 36 -2.63 4.75 7.19
N ASP A 37 -3.10 4.01 8.18
CA ASP A 37 -3.18 4.48 9.57
C ASP A 37 -2.27 3.64 10.46
N MET A 38 -1.17 4.24 10.93
CA MET A 38 -0.21 3.57 11.81
C MET A 38 -0.80 3.25 13.17
N GLU A 39 -1.68 4.08 13.67
CA GLU A 39 -2.22 3.92 15.02
C GLU A 39 -3.07 2.65 15.13
N SER A 40 -3.91 2.39 14.14
CA SER A 40 -4.75 1.20 14.11
C SER A 40 -4.15 0.06 13.30
N MET A 41 -3.00 0.27 12.66
CA MET A 41 -2.37 -0.70 11.75
C MET A 41 -3.35 -1.15 10.67
N THR A 42 -3.98 -0.18 10.03
CA THR A 42 -4.99 -0.42 9.01
C THR A 42 -4.62 0.28 7.72
N ILE A 43 -4.74 -0.47 6.62
CA ILE A 43 -4.70 0.06 5.27
C ILE A 43 -6.12 -0.01 4.73
N ALA A 44 -6.65 1.10 4.22
CA ALA A 44 -7.96 1.15 3.59
C ALA A 44 -7.81 1.39 2.10
N VAL A 45 -8.60 0.70 1.30
CA VAL A 45 -8.61 0.84 -0.17
C VAL A 45 -10.05 0.93 -0.64
N ASP A 46 -10.31 1.86 -1.57
CA ASP A 46 -11.63 2.00 -2.19
C ASP A 46 -11.90 0.79 -3.09
N PRO A 47 -12.91 -0.03 -2.78
CA PRO A 47 -13.19 -1.24 -3.57
C PRO A 47 -13.93 -0.96 -4.88
N GLY A 48 -14.42 0.27 -5.08
CA GLY A 48 -15.22 0.65 -6.25
C GLY A 48 -14.39 1.05 -7.47
N ARG A 49 -13.07 1.03 -7.39
CA ARG A 49 -12.20 1.38 -8.50
C ARG A 49 -11.86 0.14 -9.34
N HIS A 50 -11.40 0.39 -10.58
CA HIS A 50 -10.89 -0.68 -11.43
C HIS A 50 -9.82 -1.47 -10.68
N GLU A 51 -9.77 -2.78 -10.91
CA GLU A 51 -8.87 -3.67 -10.16
C GLU A 51 -7.39 -3.27 -10.30
N ASP A 52 -6.97 -2.84 -11.49
CA ASP A 52 -5.58 -2.38 -11.68
C ASP A 52 -5.27 -1.16 -10.82
N TYR A 53 -6.23 -0.24 -10.71
CA TYR A 53 -6.08 0.93 -9.87
C TYR A 53 -6.06 0.55 -8.39
N ALA A 54 -6.91 -0.39 -8.00
CA ALA A 54 -6.97 -0.88 -6.62
C ALA A 54 -5.66 -1.55 -6.20
N ARG A 55 -5.04 -2.32 -7.10
CA ARG A 55 -3.74 -2.95 -6.85
C ARG A 55 -2.64 -1.91 -6.64
N ALA A 56 -2.61 -0.89 -7.49
CA ALA A 56 -1.63 0.19 -7.35
C ALA A 56 -1.86 0.96 -6.05
N THR A 57 -3.12 1.22 -5.68
CA THR A 57 -3.46 1.90 -4.44
C THR A 57 -3.01 1.09 -3.22
N LEU A 58 -3.25 -0.21 -3.23
CA LEU A 58 -2.79 -1.07 -2.13
C LEU A 58 -1.27 -1.01 -1.98
N LEU A 59 -0.54 -1.14 -3.07
CA LEU A 59 0.92 -1.05 -3.02
C LEU A 59 1.38 0.32 -2.51
N HIS A 60 0.74 1.39 -2.96
CA HIS A 60 1.03 2.75 -2.50
C HIS A 60 0.92 2.84 -0.97
N GLU A 61 -0.15 2.32 -0.39
CA GLU A 61 -0.35 2.35 1.06
C GLU A 61 0.62 1.42 1.80
N ILE A 62 0.97 0.28 1.22
CA ILE A 62 2.00 -0.61 1.78
C ILE A 62 3.35 0.10 1.85
N LEU A 63 3.70 0.87 0.82
CA LEU A 63 4.95 1.61 0.81
C LEU A 63 4.97 2.70 1.90
N HIS A 64 3.84 3.38 2.13
CA HIS A 64 3.72 4.29 3.27
C HIS A 64 4.01 3.58 4.60
N ALA A 65 3.41 2.40 4.79
CA ALA A 65 3.63 1.62 6.00
C ALA A 65 5.09 1.20 6.16
N CYS A 66 5.74 0.81 5.07
CA CYS A 66 7.16 0.44 5.08
C CYS A 66 8.04 1.63 5.49
N ILE A 67 7.80 2.80 4.93
CA ILE A 67 8.60 3.99 5.22
C ILE A 67 8.41 4.42 6.68
N ARG A 68 7.17 4.50 7.14
CA ARG A 68 6.88 4.91 8.52
C ARG A 68 7.47 3.95 9.54
N GLY A 69 7.53 2.67 9.22
CA GLY A 69 8.15 1.68 10.07
C GLY A 69 9.68 1.73 10.08
N SER A 70 10.29 2.25 9.01
CA SER A 70 11.75 2.29 8.85
C SER A 70 12.35 3.63 9.21
N ASP A 71 11.69 4.73 8.85
CA ASP A 71 12.18 6.09 9.08
C ASP A 71 11.03 7.02 9.50
N PRO A 72 10.68 7.01 10.78
CA PRO A 72 9.58 7.86 11.27
C PRO A 72 9.91 9.35 11.26
N THR A 73 11.16 9.73 10.94
CA THR A 73 11.57 11.13 10.89
C THR A 73 11.32 11.77 9.52
N LEU A 74 11.03 10.96 8.49
CA LEU A 74 10.74 11.47 7.17
C LEU A 74 9.39 12.21 7.20
N ASP A 75 9.37 13.46 6.72
CA ASP A 75 8.13 14.24 6.73
C ASP A 75 7.12 13.73 5.71
N ASP A 76 5.85 14.09 5.92
CA ASP A 76 4.74 13.57 5.12
C ASP A 76 4.85 13.94 3.63
N GLU A 77 5.36 15.14 3.33
CA GLU A 77 5.49 15.59 1.95
C GLU A 77 6.55 14.80 1.19
N HIS A 78 7.72 14.57 1.80
CA HIS A 78 8.78 13.77 1.18
C HIS A 78 8.38 12.31 1.08
N GLU A 79 7.70 11.79 2.09
CA GLU A 79 7.18 10.42 2.07
C GLU A 79 6.20 10.23 0.90
N GLU A 80 5.23 11.13 0.75
CA GLU A 80 4.23 11.04 -0.32
C GLU A 80 4.88 11.17 -1.70
N THR A 81 5.84 12.06 -1.86
CA THR A 81 6.58 12.22 -3.11
C THR A 81 7.32 10.94 -3.48
N ALA A 82 8.01 10.34 -2.53
CA ALA A 82 8.76 9.10 -2.76
C ALA A 82 7.83 7.94 -3.11
N VAL A 83 6.77 7.76 -2.35
CA VAL A 83 5.79 6.69 -2.58
C VAL A 83 5.13 6.84 -3.96
N ALA A 84 4.71 8.05 -4.30
CA ALA A 84 4.08 8.31 -5.59
C ALA A 84 5.03 8.04 -6.76
N ALA A 85 6.32 8.35 -6.60
CA ALA A 85 7.33 8.12 -7.63
C ALA A 85 7.63 6.63 -7.83
N ILE A 86 7.58 5.82 -6.77
CA ILE A 86 8.01 4.43 -6.79
C ILE A 86 6.89 3.46 -7.16
N THR A 87 5.65 3.74 -6.74
CA THR A 87 4.55 2.78 -6.84
C THR A 87 4.35 2.21 -8.24
N GLY A 88 4.21 3.06 -9.25
CA GLY A 88 3.96 2.61 -10.62
C GLY A 88 5.10 1.79 -11.20
N PRO A 89 6.34 2.32 -11.21
CA PRO A 89 7.49 1.57 -11.72
C PRO A 89 7.75 0.26 -10.97
N LEU A 90 7.58 0.25 -9.65
CA LEU A 90 7.78 -0.97 -8.86
C LEU A 90 6.74 -2.02 -9.21
N LEU A 91 5.47 -1.65 -9.29
CA LEU A 91 4.41 -2.59 -9.64
C LEU A 91 4.65 -3.18 -11.04
N ALA A 92 5.06 -2.35 -12.00
CA ALA A 92 5.39 -2.80 -13.35
C ALA A 92 6.57 -3.78 -13.34
N ALA A 93 7.63 -3.47 -12.59
CA ALA A 93 8.80 -4.34 -12.49
C ALA A 93 8.42 -5.71 -11.92
N LEU A 94 7.58 -5.75 -10.89
CA LEU A 94 7.14 -7.00 -10.29
C LEU A 94 6.23 -7.80 -11.23
N ARG A 95 5.32 -7.11 -11.91
CA ARG A 95 4.33 -7.73 -12.80
C ARG A 95 4.97 -8.28 -14.07
N ASP A 96 5.92 -7.54 -14.64
CA ASP A 96 6.49 -7.86 -15.95
C ASP A 96 7.68 -8.81 -15.88
N ASN A 97 8.14 -9.15 -14.69
CA ASN A 97 9.34 -9.97 -14.49
C ASN A 97 9.09 -11.12 -13.50
N PRO A 98 8.35 -12.17 -13.92
CA PRO A 98 8.06 -13.29 -13.01
C PRO A 98 9.31 -13.99 -12.47
N GLU A 99 10.38 -14.04 -13.24
CA GLU A 99 11.64 -14.63 -12.77
C GLU A 99 12.26 -13.80 -11.63
N LEU A 100 12.07 -12.49 -11.65
CA LEU A 100 12.51 -11.61 -10.56
C LEU A 100 11.77 -11.96 -9.27
N ILE A 101 10.44 -12.16 -9.37
CA ILE A 101 9.64 -12.53 -8.20
C ILE A 101 10.12 -13.85 -7.63
N ASP A 102 10.32 -14.84 -8.48
CA ASP A 102 10.81 -16.17 -8.05
C ASP A 102 12.15 -16.05 -7.32
N TYR A 103 13.07 -15.28 -7.89
CA TYR A 103 14.39 -15.07 -7.30
C TYR A 103 14.31 -14.37 -5.93
N LEU A 104 13.51 -13.30 -5.84
CA LEU A 104 13.39 -12.52 -4.59
C LEU A 104 12.70 -13.31 -3.47
N MET A 105 11.79 -14.22 -3.82
CA MET A 105 11.03 -15.01 -2.86
C MET A 105 11.69 -16.35 -2.51
N GLU A 106 12.80 -16.69 -3.17
CA GLU A 106 13.52 -17.92 -2.90
C GLU A 106 14.14 -17.91 -1.52
N ASP A 107 13.96 -19.00 -0.79
CA ASP A 107 14.58 -19.18 0.53
C ASP A 107 16.09 -19.39 0.38
N ALA A 108 16.82 -18.71 1.23
CA ALA A 108 18.29 -18.80 1.22
C ALA A 108 18.79 -20.16 1.76
#